data_219a35f0e75db16e35a369652582a0ca
#
_entry.id   219a35f0e75db16e35a369652582a0ca
#
_cell.length_a   1.000
_cell.length_b   1.000
_cell.length_c   1.000
_cell.angle_alpha   90.00
_cell.angle_beta   90.00
_cell.angle_gamma   90.00
#
_symmetry.space_group_name_H-M   'P 1'
#
loop_
_entity.id
_entity.type
_entity.pdbx_description
1 polymer ?
#
loop_
_entity_poly.entity_id
_entity_poly.type
_entity_poly.pdbx_seq_one_letter_code
_entity_poly.pdbx_strand_id
1 'polypeptide(L)'
;MLKTLRILVISFLILLPNTILYAEEINKPGVASAHPLATKVGYEILAQGGNAFDAAVAISATLSVVEPYSSGLGGGGFFLLHDSSSMEDVFVDAREKAPSNANRDMYLDNDGNVMRSASLDGPLASGIPGLPAALHHVSLDYGTMPLYKLLQPAIRLARDGFPAYERLITALLVAEKSRTLSPKFKEIFMPDGKPPVVGQIVRQPELAKTLEVLASSGHTGFYDSFFTQKMVEESNQDGSIWHLDDFKSYAVTERAPINISFLGAKLTMAPPPSSGGTTIATILNIISQFDFMGMDSAKRAHLITESMRRAYRDRAFNLGDPDFVDVPIDKLISMEHAKELAQSINLDQATPIHEDDDIDGKFALNEGAHTSHFSVLDKNGNRAAVTQTINTWFGSGYMLPSSGMILNNEMDDFSAKPFTPNRYGLVHGEQNSIEPNKRMLSSMTPTFIESDRGVAILGTPGGSRIITMVLLSIIDYFNGGDAQSMTASKRFHHQFLPDVIRHEKDAFTNDVKEDLQIKGHNLQEISNYGNMQVVTFDNATGETESSSDPRGLIEGFEIDFY
;
A
#
# COMPACT_ATOMS: atom_id res chain seq x y z
N MET A 1 32.36 -78.60 23.60
CA MET A 1 32.04 -77.59 24.65
C MET A 1 32.12 -76.20 24.04
N LEU A 2 31.04 -75.73 23.46
CA LEU A 2 30.91 -74.34 22.94
C LEU A 2 30.27 -73.47 24.00
N LYS A 3 30.96 -72.37 24.43
CA LYS A 3 30.42 -71.35 25.29
C LYS A 3 29.81 -70.22 24.42
N THR A 4 28.52 -70.12 24.48
CA THR A 4 27.74 -69.04 23.83
C THR A 4 27.87 -67.77 24.62
N LEU A 5 28.44 -66.71 24.03
CA LEU A 5 28.55 -65.38 24.58
C LEU A 5 27.28 -64.56 24.18
N ARG A 6 26.42 -64.21 25.12
CA ARG A 6 25.29 -63.35 24.91
C ARG A 6 25.74 -61.86 25.07
N ILE A 7 25.72 -61.11 23.96
CA ILE A 7 25.94 -59.68 23.96
C ILE A 7 24.59 -59.01 24.29
N LEU A 8 24.55 -58.31 25.40
CA LEU A 8 23.41 -57.47 25.81
C LEU A 8 23.57 -56.08 25.16
N VAL A 9 22.74 -55.79 24.15
CA VAL A 9 22.66 -54.46 23.56
C VAL A 9 21.70 -53.60 24.41
N ILE A 10 22.25 -52.68 25.18
CA ILE A 10 21.48 -51.66 25.91
C ILE A 10 21.23 -50.50 24.96
N SER A 11 20.00 -50.38 24.43
CA SER A 11 19.55 -49.21 23.68
C SER A 11 19.31 -48.03 24.66
N PHE A 12 20.19 -47.06 24.60
CA PHE A 12 19.98 -45.78 25.27
C PHE A 12 19.01 -44.95 24.42
N LEU A 13 17.73 -44.87 24.83
CA LEU A 13 16.78 -43.90 24.29
C LEU A 13 17.15 -42.54 24.85
N ILE A 14 17.77 -41.69 24.03
CA ILE A 14 17.96 -40.28 24.34
C ILE A 14 16.60 -39.61 24.16
N LEU A 15 15.88 -39.38 25.26
CA LEU A 15 14.77 -38.49 25.33
C LEU A 15 15.32 -37.04 25.18
N LEU A 16 15.29 -36.54 23.95
CA LEU A 16 15.42 -35.08 23.74
C LEU A 16 14.19 -34.40 24.37
N PRO A 17 14.37 -33.44 25.25
CA PRO A 17 13.24 -32.68 25.71
C PRO A 17 12.68 -31.90 24.50
N ASN A 18 11.43 -32.18 24.13
CA ASN A 18 10.65 -31.29 23.32
C ASN A 18 10.51 -29.98 24.09
N THR A 19 11.41 -29.04 23.88
CA THR A 19 11.17 -27.64 24.24
C THR A 19 10.08 -27.17 23.28
N ILE A 20 8.84 -27.24 23.74
CA ILE A 20 7.77 -26.44 23.17
C ILE A 20 8.22 -25.00 23.43
N LEU A 21 8.74 -24.34 22.41
CA LEU A 21 8.90 -22.89 22.41
C LEU A 21 7.47 -22.35 22.53
N TYR A 22 7.07 -21.99 23.76
CA TYR A 22 5.96 -21.09 23.95
C TYR A 22 6.40 -19.78 23.34
N ALA A 23 5.72 -19.32 22.29
CA ALA A 23 5.82 -17.94 21.87
C ALA A 23 5.53 -17.09 23.10
N GLU A 24 6.47 -16.23 23.53
CA GLU A 24 6.21 -15.30 24.62
C GLU A 24 4.99 -14.46 24.24
N GLU A 25 3.99 -14.45 25.12
CA GLU A 25 2.75 -13.70 24.91
C GLU A 25 3.11 -12.20 24.84
N ILE A 26 2.79 -11.55 23.73
CA ILE A 26 3.06 -10.12 23.54
C ILE A 26 2.24 -9.33 24.56
N ASN A 27 2.91 -8.68 25.49
CA ASN A 27 2.27 -8.00 26.62
C ASN A 27 1.32 -6.87 26.17
N LYS A 28 1.65 -6.18 25.07
CA LYS A 28 0.84 -5.08 24.54
C LYS A 28 0.70 -5.22 23.01
N PRO A 29 -0.53 -5.24 22.49
CA PRO A 29 -0.74 -5.17 21.06
C PRO A 29 -0.32 -3.80 20.52
N GLY A 30 0.03 -3.73 19.21
CA GLY A 30 0.38 -2.51 18.52
C GLY A 30 -0.59 -2.18 17.41
N VAL A 31 -0.99 -0.92 17.31
CA VAL A 31 -1.77 -0.38 16.18
C VAL A 31 -1.22 0.98 15.79
N ALA A 32 -0.88 1.14 14.49
CA ALA A 32 -0.57 2.43 13.90
C ALA A 32 -1.43 2.61 12.64
N SER A 33 -2.13 3.73 12.52
CA SER A 33 -2.95 4.03 11.34
C SER A 33 -2.95 5.51 10.99
N ALA A 34 -3.37 5.81 9.76
CA ALA A 34 -3.36 7.17 9.23
C ALA A 34 -4.33 8.13 9.94
N HIS A 35 -5.28 7.64 10.73
CA HIS A 35 -6.25 8.48 11.43
C HIS A 35 -6.49 8.01 12.89
N PRO A 36 -6.48 8.93 13.88
CA PRO A 36 -6.65 8.58 15.30
C PRO A 36 -7.92 7.78 15.62
N LEU A 37 -9.06 8.10 14.98
CA LEU A 37 -10.30 7.35 15.18
C LEU A 37 -10.18 5.90 14.69
N ALA A 38 -9.43 5.65 13.63
CA ALA A 38 -9.20 4.30 13.13
C ALA A 38 -8.23 3.52 14.03
N THR A 39 -7.17 4.17 14.54
CA THR A 39 -6.27 3.59 15.54
C THR A 39 -7.04 3.19 16.80
N LYS A 40 -7.91 4.07 17.31
CA LYS A 40 -8.77 3.79 18.46
C LYS A 40 -9.67 2.59 18.22
N VAL A 41 -10.32 2.51 17.06
CA VAL A 41 -11.16 1.36 16.67
C VAL A 41 -10.35 0.06 16.66
N GLY A 42 -9.13 0.07 16.14
CA GLY A 42 -8.25 -1.10 16.17
C GLY A 42 -7.99 -1.60 17.59
N TYR A 43 -7.61 -0.73 18.50
CA TYR A 43 -7.42 -1.09 19.91
C TYR A 43 -8.71 -1.55 20.59
N GLU A 44 -9.87 -0.95 20.30
CA GLU A 44 -11.17 -1.37 20.83
C GLU A 44 -11.53 -2.80 20.40
N ILE A 45 -11.26 -3.18 19.15
CA ILE A 45 -11.49 -4.54 18.66
C ILE A 45 -10.56 -5.54 19.35
N LEU A 46 -9.26 -5.23 19.45
CA LEU A 46 -8.29 -6.08 20.15
C LEU A 46 -8.66 -6.25 21.64
N ALA A 47 -9.09 -5.17 22.31
CA ALA A 47 -9.54 -5.21 23.71
C ALA A 47 -10.82 -6.05 23.92
N GLN A 48 -11.68 -6.15 22.89
CA GLN A 48 -12.88 -7.00 22.90
C GLN A 48 -12.57 -8.48 22.60
N GLY A 49 -11.30 -8.84 22.40
CA GLY A 49 -10.85 -10.21 22.14
C GLY A 49 -10.78 -10.58 20.66
N GLY A 50 -10.92 -9.61 19.76
CA GLY A 50 -10.61 -9.79 18.34
C GLY A 50 -9.10 -9.97 18.10
N ASN A 51 -8.73 -10.61 16.97
CA ASN A 51 -7.36 -10.77 16.56
C ASN A 51 -6.90 -9.60 15.66
N ALA A 52 -5.65 -9.64 15.16
CA ALA A 52 -5.11 -8.61 14.28
C ALA A 52 -5.90 -8.45 12.97
N PHE A 53 -6.50 -9.51 12.47
CA PHE A 53 -7.30 -9.51 11.24
C PHE A 53 -8.67 -8.87 11.45
N ASP A 54 -9.31 -9.12 12.60
CA ASP A 54 -10.53 -8.43 13.02
C ASP A 54 -10.28 -6.91 13.14
N ALA A 55 -9.17 -6.53 13.80
CA ALA A 55 -8.77 -5.14 13.92
C ALA A 55 -8.51 -4.52 12.54
N ALA A 56 -7.85 -5.26 11.62
CA ALA A 56 -7.59 -4.79 10.27
C ALA A 56 -8.87 -4.49 9.48
N VAL A 57 -9.88 -5.36 9.56
CA VAL A 57 -11.20 -5.14 8.91
C VAL A 57 -11.87 -3.87 9.47
N ALA A 58 -11.87 -3.70 10.79
CA ALA A 58 -12.52 -2.55 11.42
C ALA A 58 -11.80 -1.22 11.16
N ILE A 59 -10.46 -1.22 11.18
CA ILE A 59 -9.62 -0.05 10.82
C ILE A 59 -9.86 0.32 9.36
N SER A 60 -9.81 -0.65 8.45
CA SER A 60 -10.00 -0.45 7.02
C SER A 60 -11.35 0.19 6.71
N ALA A 61 -12.44 -0.35 7.28
CA ALA A 61 -13.78 0.22 7.13
C ALA A 61 -13.87 1.64 7.74
N THR A 62 -13.20 1.88 8.88
CA THR A 62 -13.20 3.19 9.54
C THR A 62 -12.45 4.23 8.69
N LEU A 63 -11.27 3.89 8.16
CA LEU A 63 -10.52 4.78 7.25
C LEU A 63 -11.32 5.13 6.00
N SER A 64 -12.13 4.19 5.47
CA SER A 64 -13.02 4.45 4.34
C SER A 64 -14.06 5.55 4.62
N VAL A 65 -14.33 5.84 5.90
CA VAL A 65 -15.26 6.89 6.33
C VAL A 65 -14.52 8.17 6.69
N VAL A 66 -13.43 8.07 7.48
CA VAL A 66 -12.78 9.23 8.08
C VAL A 66 -11.63 9.80 7.24
N GLU A 67 -11.08 9.02 6.30
CA GLU A 67 -10.10 9.46 5.29
C GLU A 67 -10.64 9.34 3.84
N PRO A 68 -11.82 9.91 3.54
CA PRO A 68 -12.49 9.72 2.25
C PRO A 68 -11.70 10.27 1.05
N TYR A 69 -10.66 11.05 1.32
CA TYR A 69 -9.74 11.57 0.30
C TYR A 69 -8.64 10.57 -0.10
N SER A 70 -8.38 9.56 0.71
CA SER A 70 -7.26 8.61 0.51
C SER A 70 -7.71 7.20 0.19
N SER A 71 -8.81 6.75 0.78
CA SER A 71 -9.31 5.37 0.64
C SER A 71 -10.83 5.31 0.79
N GLY A 72 -11.43 4.20 0.39
CA GLY A 72 -12.89 4.03 0.48
C GLY A 72 -13.38 2.72 -0.08
N LEU A 73 -14.65 2.39 0.18
CA LEU A 73 -15.28 1.17 -0.36
C LEU A 73 -15.37 1.15 -1.89
N GLY A 74 -15.26 2.33 -2.54
CA GLY A 74 -15.20 2.43 -4.00
C GLY A 74 -13.81 2.14 -4.59
N GLY A 75 -12.85 1.69 -3.79
CA GLY A 75 -11.48 1.38 -4.17
C GLY A 75 -11.07 -0.04 -3.86
N GLY A 76 -9.77 -0.25 -3.69
CA GLY A 76 -9.17 -1.54 -3.37
C GLY A 76 -8.04 -1.45 -2.36
N GLY A 77 -7.29 -2.55 -2.24
CA GLY A 77 -6.18 -2.60 -1.30
C GLY A 77 -5.47 -3.94 -1.29
N PHE A 78 -4.37 -3.96 -0.55
CA PHE A 78 -3.54 -5.14 -0.31
C PHE A 78 -3.41 -5.37 1.18
N PHE A 79 -3.68 -6.60 1.60
CA PHE A 79 -3.57 -7.06 2.97
C PHE A 79 -2.45 -8.10 3.05
N LEU A 80 -1.34 -7.75 3.67
CA LEU A 80 -0.30 -8.70 4.04
C LEU A 80 -0.59 -9.15 5.46
N LEU A 81 -0.85 -10.46 5.62
CA LEU A 81 -1.28 -11.08 6.86
C LEU A 81 -0.27 -12.15 7.28
N HIS A 82 -0.02 -12.27 8.58
CA HIS A 82 0.74 -13.35 9.18
C HIS A 82 -0.10 -14.01 10.26
N ASP A 83 -0.39 -15.30 10.10
CA ASP A 83 -1.03 -16.11 11.13
C ASP A 83 0.04 -16.80 11.99
N SER A 84 0.15 -16.36 13.23
CA SER A 84 1.13 -16.90 14.19
C SER A 84 0.87 -18.37 14.57
N SER A 85 -0.36 -18.85 14.38
CA SER A 85 -0.71 -20.24 14.71
C SER A 85 -0.24 -21.24 13.66
N SER A 86 -0.31 -20.88 12.39
CA SER A 86 0.18 -21.66 11.24
C SER A 86 1.59 -21.27 10.80
N MET A 87 2.08 -20.10 11.25
CA MET A 87 3.34 -19.47 10.79
C MET A 87 3.33 -19.17 9.29
N GLU A 88 2.16 -18.92 8.73
CA GLU A 88 1.97 -18.63 7.31
C GLU A 88 1.81 -17.13 7.07
N ASP A 89 2.45 -16.68 5.98
CA ASP A 89 2.29 -15.34 5.44
C ASP A 89 1.40 -15.41 4.19
N VAL A 90 0.33 -14.61 4.15
CA VAL A 90 -0.61 -14.54 3.03
C VAL A 90 -0.74 -13.10 2.56
N PHE A 91 -0.80 -12.92 1.25
CA PHE A 91 -1.10 -11.65 0.62
C PHE A 91 -2.47 -11.69 -0.05
N VAL A 92 -3.44 -10.95 0.49
CA VAL A 92 -4.78 -10.83 -0.09
C VAL A 92 -4.79 -9.64 -1.04
N ASP A 93 -4.89 -9.96 -2.34
CA ASP A 93 -4.98 -9.00 -3.44
C ASP A 93 -6.45 -8.64 -3.69
N ALA A 94 -6.82 -7.46 -3.24
CA ALA A 94 -8.12 -6.83 -3.49
C ALA A 94 -7.97 -5.58 -4.38
N ARG A 95 -7.00 -5.60 -5.32
CA ARG A 95 -6.82 -4.56 -6.33
C ARG A 95 -8.06 -4.50 -7.21
N GLU A 96 -8.43 -3.33 -7.65
CA GLU A 96 -9.50 -3.11 -8.61
C GLU A 96 -9.24 -3.86 -9.91
N LYS A 97 -10.31 -4.18 -10.63
CA LYS A 97 -10.22 -4.77 -11.97
C LYS A 97 -10.78 -3.82 -13.01
N ALA A 98 -10.16 -3.80 -14.19
CA ALA A 98 -10.77 -3.14 -15.35
C ALA A 98 -12.14 -3.75 -15.65
N PRO A 99 -13.17 -2.96 -15.96
CA PRO A 99 -14.46 -3.47 -16.41
C PRO A 99 -14.35 -4.35 -17.65
N SER A 100 -15.26 -5.30 -17.83
CA SER A 100 -15.28 -6.19 -19.01
C SER A 100 -15.43 -5.45 -20.34
N ASN A 101 -15.99 -4.24 -20.34
CA ASN A 101 -16.08 -3.37 -21.51
C ASN A 101 -14.86 -2.48 -21.73
N ALA A 102 -13.84 -2.56 -20.88
CA ALA A 102 -12.59 -1.82 -21.09
C ALA A 102 -11.86 -2.33 -22.34
N ASN A 103 -11.11 -1.44 -22.97
CA ASN A 103 -10.25 -1.81 -24.07
C ASN A 103 -8.94 -1.00 -24.01
N ARG A 104 -7.93 -1.49 -24.72
CA ARG A 104 -6.57 -0.97 -24.68
C ARG A 104 -6.48 0.54 -24.93
N ASP A 105 -7.27 1.04 -25.88
CA ASP A 105 -7.16 2.41 -26.41
C ASP A 105 -8.27 3.34 -25.88
N MET A 106 -9.03 2.91 -24.87
CA MET A 106 -10.21 3.65 -24.36
C MET A 106 -9.92 5.07 -23.87
N TYR A 107 -8.66 5.37 -23.56
CA TYR A 107 -8.21 6.70 -23.13
C TYR A 107 -7.38 7.43 -24.18
N LEU A 108 -7.42 6.99 -25.45
CA LEU A 108 -6.78 7.70 -26.55
C LEU A 108 -7.80 8.50 -27.37
N ASP A 109 -7.40 9.68 -27.82
CA ASP A 109 -8.16 10.43 -28.82
C ASP A 109 -7.97 9.85 -30.24
N ASN A 110 -8.63 10.44 -31.24
CA ASN A 110 -8.53 9.98 -32.61
C ASN A 110 -7.13 10.14 -33.23
N ASP A 111 -6.27 10.94 -32.63
CA ASP A 111 -4.89 11.16 -33.05
C ASP A 111 -3.89 10.28 -32.27
N GLY A 112 -4.39 9.45 -31.34
CA GLY A 112 -3.61 8.55 -30.50
C GLY A 112 -2.92 9.24 -29.33
N ASN A 113 -3.39 10.42 -28.90
CA ASN A 113 -2.92 11.10 -27.70
C ASN A 113 -3.72 10.67 -26.48
N VAL A 114 -3.07 10.61 -25.30
CA VAL A 114 -3.72 10.23 -24.06
C VAL A 114 -4.65 11.34 -23.56
N MET A 115 -5.93 11.02 -23.42
CA MET A 115 -6.95 11.87 -22.81
C MET A 115 -6.90 11.74 -21.26
N ARG A 116 -5.92 12.38 -20.63
CA ARG A 116 -5.63 12.20 -19.20
C ARG A 116 -6.84 12.47 -18.30
N SER A 117 -7.71 13.43 -18.62
CA SER A 117 -8.92 13.68 -17.84
C SER A 117 -9.88 12.49 -17.82
N ALA A 118 -9.95 11.71 -18.90
CA ALA A 118 -10.83 10.54 -18.99
C ALA A 118 -10.37 9.38 -18.07
N SER A 119 -9.05 9.25 -17.82
CA SER A 119 -8.51 8.26 -16.87
C SER A 119 -8.52 8.74 -15.42
N LEU A 120 -8.76 10.03 -15.16
CA LEU A 120 -8.69 10.61 -13.82
C LEU A 120 -10.04 11.04 -13.24
N ASP A 121 -10.95 11.55 -14.07
CA ASP A 121 -12.18 12.20 -13.61
C ASP A 121 -13.44 11.45 -14.08
N GLY A 122 -14.43 11.41 -13.19
CA GLY A 122 -15.72 10.78 -13.47
C GLY A 122 -15.71 9.24 -13.42
N PRO A 123 -16.87 8.61 -13.66
CA PRO A 123 -17.04 7.18 -13.44
C PRO A 123 -16.32 6.29 -14.47
N LEU A 124 -15.94 6.82 -15.65
CA LEU A 124 -15.15 6.10 -16.66
C LEU A 124 -13.72 5.76 -16.16
N ALA A 125 -13.19 6.55 -15.24
CA ALA A 125 -11.86 6.36 -14.66
C ALA A 125 -11.80 5.22 -13.62
N SER A 126 -12.96 4.60 -13.29
CA SER A 126 -13.07 3.70 -12.14
C SER A 126 -13.00 2.23 -12.55
N GLY A 127 -12.08 1.50 -11.92
CA GLY A 127 -12.09 0.04 -11.88
C GLY A 127 -13.16 -0.49 -10.94
N ILE A 128 -13.46 -1.80 -11.05
CA ILE A 128 -14.40 -2.49 -10.17
C ILE A 128 -13.82 -2.55 -8.76
N PRO A 129 -14.52 -2.03 -7.75
CA PRO A 129 -14.03 -1.97 -6.38
C PRO A 129 -13.72 -3.34 -5.78
N GLY A 130 -12.60 -3.45 -5.06
CA GLY A 130 -12.16 -4.67 -4.42
C GLY A 130 -12.21 -4.66 -2.90
N LEU A 131 -12.14 -3.48 -2.27
CA LEU A 131 -12.05 -3.37 -0.81
C LEU A 131 -13.21 -4.05 -0.06
N PRO A 132 -14.49 -3.94 -0.47
CA PRO A 132 -15.58 -4.64 0.20
C PRO A 132 -15.42 -6.16 0.22
N ALA A 133 -14.88 -6.75 -0.87
CA ALA A 133 -14.60 -8.18 -0.93
C ALA A 133 -13.48 -8.57 0.05
N ALA A 134 -12.42 -7.77 0.17
CA ALA A 134 -11.36 -8.00 1.15
C ALA A 134 -11.89 -7.97 2.58
N LEU A 135 -12.71 -6.99 2.94
CA LEU A 135 -13.28 -6.90 4.29
C LEU A 135 -14.09 -8.14 4.65
N HIS A 136 -14.89 -8.64 3.70
CA HIS A 136 -15.66 -9.87 3.90
C HIS A 136 -14.74 -11.10 3.99
N HIS A 137 -13.80 -11.25 3.06
CA HIS A 137 -12.89 -12.40 2.98
C HIS A 137 -12.02 -12.48 4.24
N VAL A 138 -11.33 -11.39 4.62
CA VAL A 138 -10.46 -11.37 5.79
C VAL A 138 -11.24 -11.64 7.09
N SER A 139 -12.46 -11.10 7.22
CA SER A 139 -13.32 -11.38 8.38
C SER A 139 -13.76 -12.84 8.44
N LEU A 140 -14.05 -13.47 7.28
CA LEU A 140 -14.57 -14.84 7.22
C LEU A 140 -13.47 -15.89 7.44
N ASP A 141 -12.32 -15.70 6.78
CA ASP A 141 -11.30 -16.75 6.69
C ASP A 141 -10.20 -16.60 7.75
N TYR A 142 -9.99 -15.38 8.28
CA TYR A 142 -8.93 -15.06 9.25
C TYR A 142 -9.46 -14.47 10.56
N GLY A 143 -10.64 -13.86 10.54
CA GLY A 143 -11.24 -13.21 11.70
C GLY A 143 -11.82 -14.20 12.71
N THR A 144 -11.99 -13.72 13.94
CA THR A 144 -12.65 -14.45 15.04
C THR A 144 -13.99 -13.81 15.43
N MET A 145 -14.24 -12.59 14.96
CA MET A 145 -15.46 -11.84 15.22
C MET A 145 -16.33 -11.74 13.96
N PRO A 146 -17.65 -11.73 14.09
CA PRO A 146 -18.52 -11.61 12.91
C PRO A 146 -18.41 -10.21 12.29
N LEU A 147 -18.41 -10.15 10.96
CA LEU A 147 -18.25 -8.93 10.14
C LEU A 147 -19.17 -7.78 10.60
N TYR A 148 -20.42 -8.06 10.96
CA TYR A 148 -21.36 -7.02 11.40
C TYR A 148 -20.89 -6.27 12.65
N LYS A 149 -20.12 -6.92 13.57
CA LYS A 149 -19.52 -6.24 14.73
C LYS A 149 -18.35 -5.38 14.32
N LEU A 150 -17.52 -5.87 13.42
CA LEU A 150 -16.31 -5.19 12.95
C LEU A 150 -16.64 -3.89 12.19
N LEU A 151 -17.76 -3.87 11.46
CA LEU A 151 -18.18 -2.69 10.70
C LEU A 151 -18.99 -1.66 11.52
N GLN A 152 -19.47 -1.99 12.73
CA GLN A 152 -20.28 -1.08 13.56
C GLN A 152 -19.60 0.28 13.87
N PRO A 153 -18.28 0.36 14.17
CA PRO A 153 -17.64 1.65 14.39
C PRO A 153 -17.71 2.55 13.15
N ALA A 154 -17.41 2.00 11.97
CA ALA A 154 -17.48 2.72 10.70
C ALA A 154 -18.91 3.16 10.36
N ILE A 155 -19.91 2.28 10.56
CA ILE A 155 -21.34 2.59 10.36
C ILE A 155 -21.75 3.78 11.24
N ARG A 156 -21.39 3.77 12.52
CA ARG A 156 -21.69 4.90 13.44
C ARG A 156 -21.04 6.19 12.99
N LEU A 157 -19.74 6.17 12.65
CA LEU A 157 -19.01 7.36 12.17
C LEU A 157 -19.59 7.91 10.86
N ALA A 158 -20.01 7.05 9.95
CA ALA A 158 -20.67 7.47 8.71
C ALA A 158 -22.05 8.09 8.95
N ARG A 159 -22.87 7.46 9.82
CA ARG A 159 -24.25 7.88 10.10
C ARG A 159 -24.30 9.10 11.02
N ASP A 160 -23.62 9.05 12.16
CA ASP A 160 -23.69 10.08 13.21
C ASP A 160 -22.70 11.23 12.93
N GLY A 161 -21.65 10.94 12.15
CA GLY A 161 -20.67 11.87 11.66
C GLY A 161 -19.38 11.88 12.48
N PHE A 162 -18.37 12.52 11.90
CA PHE A 162 -17.07 12.80 12.53
C PHE A 162 -16.69 14.28 12.32
N PRO A 163 -15.87 14.88 13.21
CA PRO A 163 -15.45 16.25 13.05
C PRO A 163 -14.47 16.42 11.88
N ALA A 164 -14.70 17.40 11.02
CA ALA A 164 -13.77 17.78 9.96
C ALA A 164 -12.45 18.30 10.57
N TYR A 165 -11.35 18.01 9.89
CA TYR A 165 -10.00 18.36 10.32
C TYR A 165 -9.19 18.96 9.15
N GLU A 166 -8.10 19.64 9.46
CA GLU A 166 -7.36 20.46 8.49
C GLU A 166 -6.94 19.73 7.22
N ARG A 167 -6.49 18.48 7.34
CA ARG A 167 -6.06 17.67 6.17
C ARG A 167 -7.24 17.37 5.23
N LEU A 168 -8.42 17.03 5.78
CA LEU A 168 -9.64 16.84 4.97
C LEU A 168 -10.01 18.14 4.24
N ILE A 169 -9.97 19.26 4.94
CA ILE A 169 -10.29 20.58 4.37
C ILE A 169 -9.29 20.93 3.25
N THR A 170 -8.01 20.75 3.49
CA THR A 170 -6.96 20.95 2.49
C THR A 170 -7.17 20.07 1.25
N ALA A 171 -7.48 18.79 1.46
CA ALA A 171 -7.77 17.86 0.37
C ALA A 171 -8.99 18.30 -0.46
N LEU A 172 -10.06 18.80 0.19
CA LEU A 172 -11.25 19.33 -0.48
C LEU A 172 -10.92 20.57 -1.31
N LEU A 173 -10.13 21.51 -0.77
CA LEU A 173 -9.70 22.71 -1.49
C LEU A 173 -8.85 22.39 -2.73
N VAL A 174 -7.99 21.36 -2.64
CA VAL A 174 -7.19 20.91 -3.76
C VAL A 174 -8.07 20.21 -4.81
N ALA A 175 -8.98 19.33 -4.38
CA ALA A 175 -9.88 18.62 -5.28
C ALA A 175 -10.81 19.60 -6.04
N GLU A 176 -11.36 20.60 -5.37
CA GLU A 176 -12.21 21.63 -6.00
C GLU A 176 -11.49 22.37 -7.14
N LYS A 177 -10.19 22.61 -7.01
CA LYS A 177 -9.38 23.31 -8.01
C LYS A 177 -8.88 22.41 -9.14
N SER A 178 -8.72 21.13 -8.89
CA SER A 178 -7.97 20.23 -9.77
C SER A 178 -8.85 19.27 -10.57
N ARG A 179 -10.16 19.15 -10.25
CA ARG A 179 -11.06 18.17 -10.89
C ARG A 179 -12.54 18.56 -10.85
N THR A 180 -13.35 17.85 -11.61
CA THR A 180 -14.80 17.95 -11.56
C THR A 180 -15.34 17.08 -10.44
N LEU A 181 -16.05 17.70 -9.48
CA LEU A 181 -16.70 17.00 -8.38
C LEU A 181 -18.19 16.81 -8.68
N SER A 182 -18.70 15.58 -8.49
CA SER A 182 -20.10 15.25 -8.75
C SER A 182 -21.07 16.00 -7.81
N PRO A 183 -22.34 16.18 -8.20
CA PRO A 183 -23.34 16.88 -7.36
C PRO A 183 -23.47 16.23 -5.97
N LYS A 184 -23.52 14.89 -5.89
CA LYS A 184 -23.64 14.17 -4.62
C LYS A 184 -22.41 14.36 -3.72
N PHE A 185 -21.23 14.39 -4.32
CA PHE A 185 -19.99 14.71 -3.58
C PHE A 185 -20.07 16.08 -2.91
N LYS A 186 -20.51 17.11 -3.67
CA LYS A 186 -20.65 18.47 -3.15
C LYS A 186 -21.73 18.56 -2.07
N GLU A 187 -22.84 17.86 -2.22
CA GLU A 187 -23.91 17.79 -1.19
C GLU A 187 -23.36 17.32 0.16
N ILE A 188 -22.48 16.30 0.18
CA ILE A 188 -21.95 15.69 1.40
C ILE A 188 -20.81 16.51 2.00
N PHE A 189 -19.82 16.90 1.17
CA PHE A 189 -18.58 17.50 1.67
C PHE A 189 -18.52 19.02 1.56
N MET A 190 -19.43 19.63 0.80
CA MET A 190 -19.46 21.08 0.54
C MET A 190 -20.92 21.59 0.47
N PRO A 191 -21.77 21.31 1.50
CA PRO A 191 -23.22 21.57 1.43
C PRO A 191 -23.57 23.04 1.16
N ASP A 192 -22.72 23.97 1.60
CA ASP A 192 -22.89 25.41 1.38
C ASP A 192 -22.02 25.93 0.21
N GLY A 193 -21.59 25.04 -0.69
CA GLY A 193 -20.67 25.35 -1.78
C GLY A 193 -19.24 25.60 -1.32
N LYS A 194 -18.88 25.26 -0.08
CA LYS A 194 -17.56 25.44 0.52
C LYS A 194 -17.19 24.22 1.37
N PRO A 195 -15.89 23.90 1.51
CA PRO A 195 -15.43 22.94 2.48
C PRO A 195 -15.90 23.25 3.91
N PRO A 196 -16.07 22.24 4.77
CA PRO A 196 -16.41 22.45 6.18
C PRO A 196 -15.31 23.20 6.91
N VAL A 197 -15.63 23.77 8.06
CA VAL A 197 -14.62 24.29 8.98
C VAL A 197 -14.17 23.18 9.96
N VAL A 198 -12.98 23.33 10.55
CA VAL A 198 -12.47 22.40 11.56
C VAL A 198 -13.50 22.20 12.68
N GLY A 199 -13.76 20.95 13.03
CA GLY A 199 -14.76 20.56 14.02
C GLY A 199 -16.20 20.46 13.51
N GLN A 200 -16.52 20.93 12.31
CA GLN A 200 -17.83 20.73 11.71
C GLN A 200 -18.09 19.25 11.43
N ILE A 201 -19.29 18.77 11.80
CA ILE A 201 -19.61 17.34 11.66
C ILE A 201 -19.94 17.00 10.20
N VAL A 202 -19.16 16.07 9.65
CA VAL A 202 -19.38 15.49 8.31
C VAL A 202 -20.13 14.16 8.46
N ARG A 203 -21.26 14.02 7.77
CA ARG A 203 -22.09 12.81 7.77
C ARG A 203 -22.17 12.23 6.37
N GLN A 204 -22.13 10.88 6.29
CA GLN A 204 -22.18 10.11 5.04
C GLN A 204 -23.30 9.06 5.15
N PRO A 205 -24.57 9.46 5.17
CA PRO A 205 -25.70 8.57 5.49
C PRO A 205 -25.88 7.45 4.47
N GLU A 206 -25.59 7.67 3.18
CA GLU A 206 -25.66 6.64 2.15
C GLU A 206 -24.52 5.64 2.32
N LEU A 207 -23.31 6.09 2.65
CA LEU A 207 -22.18 5.22 2.94
C LEU A 207 -22.44 4.35 4.19
N ALA A 208 -23.13 4.89 5.20
CA ALA A 208 -23.56 4.09 6.35
C ALA A 208 -24.47 2.93 5.93
N LYS A 209 -25.44 3.17 5.04
CA LYS A 209 -26.32 2.11 4.48
C LYS A 209 -25.53 1.08 3.66
N THR A 210 -24.53 1.51 2.90
CA THR A 210 -23.66 0.61 2.14
C THR A 210 -22.88 -0.32 3.07
N LEU A 211 -22.31 0.24 4.16
CA LEU A 211 -21.67 -0.56 5.20
C LEU A 211 -22.64 -1.50 5.91
N GLU A 212 -23.89 -1.09 6.15
CA GLU A 212 -24.95 -1.96 6.72
C GLU A 212 -25.31 -3.12 5.78
N VAL A 213 -25.39 -2.88 4.47
CA VAL A 213 -25.58 -3.95 3.45
C VAL A 213 -24.42 -4.94 3.50
N LEU A 214 -23.18 -4.47 3.50
CA LEU A 214 -22.00 -5.32 3.60
C LEU A 214 -21.99 -6.10 4.93
N ALA A 215 -22.31 -5.44 6.04
CA ALA A 215 -22.34 -6.04 7.38
C ALA A 215 -23.37 -7.16 7.51
N SER A 216 -24.54 -7.00 6.88
CA SER A 216 -25.66 -7.94 6.99
C SER A 216 -25.65 -9.07 5.97
N SER A 217 -25.14 -8.81 4.76
CA SER A 217 -25.27 -9.72 3.62
C SER A 217 -23.92 -10.07 2.97
N GLY A 218 -22.81 -9.58 3.53
CA GLY A 218 -21.45 -9.90 3.09
C GLY A 218 -21.21 -9.60 1.61
N HIS A 219 -20.40 -10.43 0.98
CA HIS A 219 -20.03 -10.30 -0.43
C HIS A 219 -21.26 -10.21 -1.36
N THR A 220 -22.22 -11.11 -1.22
CA THR A 220 -23.42 -11.15 -2.07
C THR A 220 -24.22 -9.86 -1.98
N GLY A 221 -24.35 -9.27 -0.78
CA GLY A 221 -25.08 -8.01 -0.58
C GLY A 221 -24.48 -6.84 -1.36
N PHE A 222 -23.15 -6.81 -1.49
CA PHE A 222 -22.46 -5.74 -2.20
C PHE A 222 -22.28 -6.04 -3.70
N TYR A 223 -22.01 -7.30 -4.09
CA TYR A 223 -21.59 -7.64 -5.46
C TYR A 223 -22.67 -8.31 -6.32
N ASP A 224 -23.74 -8.88 -5.74
CA ASP A 224 -24.82 -9.57 -6.47
C ASP A 224 -26.20 -9.31 -5.86
N SER A 225 -26.65 -8.07 -5.89
CA SER A 225 -27.94 -7.68 -5.30
C SER A 225 -28.62 -6.55 -6.09
N PHE A 226 -29.82 -6.18 -5.68
CA PHE A 226 -30.48 -4.98 -6.19
C PHE A 226 -29.67 -3.70 -5.91
N PHE A 227 -28.95 -3.66 -4.80
CA PHE A 227 -28.04 -2.56 -4.49
C PHE A 227 -26.93 -2.42 -5.55
N THR A 228 -26.32 -3.53 -5.95
CA THR A 228 -25.28 -3.58 -7.00
C THR A 228 -25.85 -3.12 -8.35
N GLN A 229 -27.02 -3.64 -8.71
CA GLN A 229 -27.70 -3.25 -9.95
C GLN A 229 -27.90 -1.73 -10.01
N LYS A 230 -28.35 -1.13 -8.92
CA LYS A 230 -28.55 0.32 -8.83
C LYS A 230 -27.25 1.11 -8.99
N MET A 231 -26.15 0.65 -8.37
CA MET A 231 -24.83 1.30 -8.54
C MET A 231 -24.37 1.29 -10.00
N VAL A 232 -24.51 0.15 -10.69
CA VAL A 232 -24.15 0.00 -12.11
C VAL A 232 -25.01 0.92 -12.99
N GLU A 233 -26.33 0.95 -12.75
CA GLU A 233 -27.26 1.83 -13.50
C GLU A 233 -26.89 3.31 -13.33
N GLU A 234 -26.67 3.77 -12.10
CA GLU A 234 -26.32 5.17 -11.79
C GLU A 234 -24.97 5.56 -12.41
N SER A 235 -23.94 4.72 -12.27
CA SER A 235 -22.62 5.05 -12.83
C SER A 235 -22.62 5.10 -14.36
N ASN A 236 -23.36 4.19 -15.01
CA ASN A 236 -23.45 4.14 -16.48
C ASN A 236 -24.25 5.31 -17.06
N GLN A 237 -25.24 5.86 -16.33
CA GLN A 237 -25.93 7.09 -16.73
C GLN A 237 -24.97 8.27 -16.86
N ASP A 238 -23.89 8.29 -16.06
CA ASP A 238 -22.88 9.34 -16.05
C ASP A 238 -21.58 8.97 -16.80
N GLY A 239 -21.63 7.88 -17.61
CA GLY A 239 -20.57 7.54 -18.55
C GLY A 239 -19.58 6.45 -18.12
N SER A 240 -19.89 5.66 -17.08
CA SER A 240 -19.16 4.43 -16.80
C SER A 240 -19.43 3.37 -17.87
N ILE A 241 -18.62 2.32 -17.85
CA ILE A 241 -18.73 1.15 -18.73
C ILE A 241 -18.92 -0.15 -17.94
N TRP A 242 -19.37 -0.06 -16.70
CA TRP A 242 -19.54 -1.20 -15.80
C TRP A 242 -20.66 -2.14 -16.29
N HIS A 243 -20.45 -3.43 -16.09
CA HIS A 243 -21.45 -4.46 -16.29
C HIS A 243 -21.75 -5.15 -14.96
N LEU A 244 -22.98 -5.63 -14.76
CA LEU A 244 -23.34 -6.29 -13.51
C LEU A 244 -22.51 -7.56 -13.25
N ASP A 245 -22.13 -8.27 -14.31
CA ASP A 245 -21.29 -9.46 -14.21
C ASP A 245 -19.85 -9.14 -13.77
N ASP A 246 -19.36 -7.91 -13.97
CA ASP A 246 -18.05 -7.47 -13.46
C ASP A 246 -18.03 -7.53 -11.93
N PHE A 247 -19.14 -7.10 -11.30
CA PHE A 247 -19.29 -7.18 -9.85
C PHE A 247 -19.50 -8.63 -9.40
N LYS A 248 -20.42 -9.38 -10.02
CA LYS A 248 -20.72 -10.77 -9.64
C LYS A 248 -19.50 -11.69 -9.69
N SER A 249 -18.61 -11.45 -10.64
CA SER A 249 -17.39 -12.23 -10.83
C SER A 249 -16.19 -11.71 -10.02
N TYR A 250 -16.32 -10.56 -9.34
CA TYR A 250 -15.21 -10.03 -8.56
C TYR A 250 -14.93 -10.91 -7.34
N ALA A 251 -13.71 -11.36 -7.22
CA ALA A 251 -13.16 -12.03 -6.05
C ALA A 251 -11.77 -11.50 -5.74
N VAL A 252 -11.39 -11.50 -4.47
CA VAL A 252 -10.00 -11.32 -4.07
C VAL A 252 -9.17 -12.50 -4.55
N THR A 253 -7.87 -12.31 -4.64
CA THR A 253 -6.92 -13.39 -4.95
C THR A 253 -5.90 -13.49 -3.83
N GLU A 254 -5.71 -14.67 -3.25
CA GLU A 254 -4.60 -14.90 -2.34
C GLU A 254 -3.34 -15.22 -3.16
N ARG A 255 -2.24 -14.58 -2.79
CA ARG A 255 -0.95 -14.74 -3.46
C ARG A 255 0.15 -15.04 -2.45
N ALA A 256 1.15 -15.80 -2.87
CA ALA A 256 2.36 -15.96 -2.08
C ALA A 256 3.12 -14.61 -2.05
N PRO A 257 3.46 -14.08 -0.88
CA PRO A 257 4.24 -12.85 -0.79
C PRO A 257 5.68 -13.07 -1.28
N ILE A 258 6.36 -11.96 -1.64
CA ILE A 258 7.79 -11.98 -1.95
C ILE A 258 8.57 -12.05 -0.65
N ASN A 259 9.44 -13.05 -0.55
CA ASN A 259 10.34 -13.23 0.57
C ASN A 259 11.79 -13.12 0.12
N ILE A 260 12.57 -12.30 0.80
CA ILE A 260 14.04 -12.23 0.65
C ILE A 260 14.73 -12.23 2.01
N SER A 261 16.01 -12.57 2.03
CA SER A 261 16.87 -12.37 3.19
C SER A 261 17.80 -11.19 2.95
N PHE A 262 17.84 -10.24 3.87
CA PHE A 262 18.74 -9.11 3.82
C PHE A 262 19.35 -8.84 5.21
N LEU A 263 20.67 -8.80 5.31
CA LEU A 263 21.43 -8.61 6.58
C LEU A 263 20.96 -9.52 7.73
N GLY A 264 20.59 -10.77 7.42
CA GLY A 264 20.14 -11.77 8.40
C GLY A 264 18.66 -11.70 8.78
N ALA A 265 17.91 -10.73 8.30
CA ALA A 265 16.47 -10.67 8.48
C ALA A 265 15.70 -11.25 7.29
N LYS A 266 14.48 -11.76 7.53
CA LYS A 266 13.49 -12.08 6.51
C LYS A 266 12.65 -10.84 6.24
N LEU A 267 12.50 -10.47 4.97
CA LEU A 267 11.59 -9.43 4.50
C LEU A 267 10.46 -10.10 3.73
N THR A 268 9.21 -9.86 4.16
CA THR A 268 8.01 -10.35 3.51
C THR A 268 7.25 -9.16 2.93
N MET A 269 7.03 -9.14 1.61
CA MET A 269 6.56 -7.97 0.88
C MET A 269 5.51 -8.32 -0.17
N ALA A 270 4.78 -7.31 -0.64
CA ALA A 270 3.74 -7.42 -1.65
C ALA A 270 4.25 -7.96 -3.00
N PRO A 271 3.65 -9.03 -3.56
CA PRO A 271 3.93 -9.53 -4.91
C PRO A 271 3.13 -8.74 -5.97
N PRO A 272 3.38 -8.92 -7.28
CA PRO A 272 2.49 -8.43 -8.33
C PRO A 272 1.01 -8.89 -8.13
N PRO A 273 0.05 -8.01 -8.44
CA PRO A 273 0.15 -6.76 -9.21
C PRO A 273 0.68 -5.55 -8.42
N SER A 274 1.27 -5.72 -7.23
CA SER A 274 2.15 -4.70 -6.68
C SER A 274 3.56 -4.83 -7.23
N SER A 275 4.14 -3.72 -7.62
CA SER A 275 5.55 -3.68 -8.02
C SER A 275 6.51 -3.57 -6.83
N GLY A 276 5.97 -3.28 -5.63
CA GLY A 276 6.79 -2.84 -4.50
C GLY A 276 7.77 -3.87 -4.00
N GLY A 277 7.32 -5.08 -3.71
CA GLY A 277 8.19 -6.13 -3.17
C GLY A 277 9.30 -6.52 -4.14
N THR A 278 8.98 -6.68 -5.44
CA THR A 278 9.98 -7.00 -6.48
C THR A 278 11.01 -5.87 -6.59
N THR A 279 10.56 -4.60 -6.64
CA THR A 279 11.47 -3.45 -6.78
C THR A 279 12.37 -3.29 -5.55
N ILE A 280 11.84 -3.41 -4.32
CA ILE A 280 12.64 -3.34 -3.09
C ILE A 280 13.64 -4.50 -3.04
N ALA A 281 13.20 -5.71 -3.35
CA ALA A 281 14.08 -6.90 -3.39
C ALA A 281 15.25 -6.70 -4.35
N THR A 282 14.99 -6.20 -5.56
CA THR A 282 16.03 -5.89 -6.54
C THR A 282 17.00 -4.84 -5.98
N ILE A 283 16.51 -3.74 -5.39
CA ILE A 283 17.35 -2.69 -4.81
C ILE A 283 18.25 -3.24 -3.69
N LEU A 284 17.67 -3.96 -2.74
CA LEU A 284 18.41 -4.50 -1.59
C LEU A 284 19.43 -5.55 -2.02
N ASN A 285 19.10 -6.39 -3.00
CA ASN A 285 20.03 -7.37 -3.56
C ASN A 285 21.19 -6.70 -4.32
N ILE A 286 20.96 -5.57 -5.02
CA ILE A 286 22.04 -4.76 -5.62
C ILE A 286 22.92 -4.17 -4.52
N ILE A 287 22.34 -3.54 -3.50
CA ILE A 287 23.07 -2.92 -2.38
C ILE A 287 23.92 -3.96 -1.66
N SER A 288 23.45 -5.21 -1.50
CA SER A 288 24.18 -6.30 -0.84
C SER A 288 25.46 -6.72 -1.57
N GLN A 289 25.69 -6.31 -2.83
CA GLN A 289 26.92 -6.57 -3.56
C GLN A 289 28.07 -5.62 -3.17
N PHE A 290 27.81 -4.64 -2.30
CA PHE A 290 28.76 -3.61 -1.86
C PHE A 290 28.93 -3.63 -0.34
N ASP A 291 30.03 -3.09 0.16
CA ASP A 291 30.19 -2.80 1.60
C ASP A 291 29.38 -1.57 2.00
N PHE A 292 28.05 -1.71 1.89
CA PHE A 292 27.09 -0.61 2.09
C PHE A 292 27.21 0.04 3.47
N MET A 293 27.38 -0.76 4.52
CA MET A 293 27.44 -0.26 5.90
C MET A 293 28.74 0.53 6.18
N GLY A 294 29.82 0.23 5.46
CA GLY A 294 31.11 0.96 5.56
C GLY A 294 31.20 2.24 4.73
N MET A 295 30.20 2.53 3.87
CA MET A 295 30.22 3.72 3.01
C MET A 295 29.90 5.01 3.77
N ASP A 296 30.48 6.13 3.33
CA ASP A 296 30.05 7.48 3.70
C ASP A 296 28.65 7.81 3.16
N SER A 297 28.03 8.86 3.69
CA SER A 297 26.63 9.22 3.38
C SER A 297 26.41 9.55 1.90
N ALA A 298 27.38 10.18 1.22
CA ALA A 298 27.24 10.56 -0.19
C ALA A 298 27.31 9.33 -1.11
N LYS A 299 28.28 8.43 -0.87
CA LYS A 299 28.37 7.16 -1.61
C LYS A 299 27.13 6.29 -1.37
N ARG A 300 26.65 6.25 -0.13
CA ARG A 300 25.44 5.51 0.24
C ARG A 300 24.21 6.04 -0.50
N ALA A 301 24.00 7.36 -0.51
CA ALA A 301 22.91 8.00 -1.24
C ALA A 301 23.01 7.77 -2.75
N HIS A 302 24.22 7.87 -3.32
CA HIS A 302 24.47 7.57 -4.73
C HIS A 302 24.15 6.11 -5.07
N LEU A 303 24.65 5.14 -4.30
CA LEU A 303 24.39 3.71 -4.52
C LEU A 303 22.89 3.37 -4.43
N ILE A 304 22.19 3.90 -3.43
CA ILE A 304 20.73 3.72 -3.31
C ILE A 304 20.03 4.29 -4.54
N THR A 305 20.41 5.50 -4.99
CA THR A 305 19.81 6.14 -6.17
C THR A 305 20.03 5.33 -7.44
N GLU A 306 21.25 4.86 -7.67
CA GLU A 306 21.59 4.03 -8.84
C GLU A 306 20.89 2.67 -8.80
N SER A 307 20.69 2.11 -7.61
CA SER A 307 19.90 0.89 -7.42
C SER A 307 18.41 1.14 -7.70
N MET A 308 17.86 2.26 -7.21
CA MET A 308 16.50 2.69 -7.53
C MET A 308 16.29 2.85 -9.04
N ARG A 309 17.22 3.54 -9.73
CA ARG A 309 17.18 3.72 -11.20
C ARG A 309 16.98 2.39 -11.94
N ARG A 310 17.79 1.39 -11.61
CA ARG A 310 17.77 0.07 -12.25
C ARG A 310 16.50 -0.72 -11.94
N ALA A 311 16.13 -0.76 -10.69
CA ALA A 311 14.94 -1.50 -10.26
C ALA A 311 13.63 -0.87 -10.80
N TYR A 312 13.55 0.45 -10.88
CA TYR A 312 12.40 1.12 -11.52
C TYR A 312 12.40 0.99 -13.05
N ARG A 313 13.57 0.84 -13.68
CA ARG A 313 13.65 0.47 -15.08
C ARG A 313 13.11 -0.94 -15.29
N ASP A 314 13.54 -1.91 -14.50
CA ASP A 314 12.99 -3.27 -14.55
C ASP A 314 11.47 -3.28 -14.32
N ARG A 315 10.99 -2.50 -13.35
CA ARG A 315 9.57 -2.29 -13.09
C ARG A 315 8.83 -1.84 -14.35
N ALA A 316 9.36 -0.84 -15.04
CA ALA A 316 8.72 -0.25 -16.22
C ALA A 316 8.56 -1.26 -17.37
N PHE A 317 9.53 -2.15 -17.55
CA PHE A 317 9.57 -3.06 -18.69
C PHE A 317 9.00 -4.47 -18.43
N ASN A 318 8.92 -4.90 -17.16
CA ASN A 318 8.62 -6.30 -16.85
C ASN A 318 7.36 -6.53 -15.99
N LEU A 319 6.86 -5.51 -15.26
CA LEU A 319 5.80 -5.75 -14.29
C LEU A 319 4.40 -5.41 -14.82
N GLY A 320 3.45 -6.22 -14.41
CA GLY A 320 2.03 -6.13 -14.72
C GLY A 320 1.22 -7.09 -13.84
N ASP A 321 -0.02 -7.36 -14.23
CA ASP A 321 -0.87 -8.36 -13.57
C ASP A 321 -0.39 -9.77 -13.94
N PRO A 322 0.07 -10.60 -12.98
CA PRO A 322 0.59 -11.94 -13.25
C PRO A 322 -0.47 -12.93 -13.72
N ASP A 323 -1.76 -12.60 -13.59
CA ASP A 323 -2.85 -13.42 -14.13
C ASP A 323 -3.02 -13.23 -15.65
N PHE A 324 -2.39 -12.19 -16.24
CA PHE A 324 -2.49 -11.80 -17.66
C PHE A 324 -1.16 -11.83 -18.40
N VAL A 325 -0.05 -11.58 -17.71
CA VAL A 325 1.28 -11.50 -18.31
C VAL A 325 2.30 -12.32 -17.53
N ASP A 326 3.27 -12.87 -18.23
CA ASP A 326 4.40 -13.54 -17.59
C ASP A 326 5.33 -12.50 -16.94
N VAL A 327 5.31 -12.44 -15.62
CA VAL A 327 6.16 -11.56 -14.82
C VAL A 327 7.35 -12.37 -14.31
N PRO A 328 8.60 -12.11 -14.75
CA PRO A 328 9.76 -12.93 -14.40
C PRO A 328 10.28 -12.62 -12.97
N ILE A 329 9.43 -12.83 -11.95
CA ILE A 329 9.70 -12.47 -10.54
C ILE A 329 11.01 -13.10 -10.08
N ASP A 330 11.17 -14.42 -10.24
CA ASP A 330 12.34 -15.16 -9.77
C ASP A 330 13.65 -14.61 -10.35
N LYS A 331 13.63 -14.21 -11.63
CA LYS A 331 14.77 -13.56 -12.27
C LYS A 331 15.06 -12.20 -11.64
N LEU A 332 14.04 -11.33 -11.53
CA LEU A 332 14.19 -9.94 -11.07
C LEU A 332 14.72 -9.85 -9.63
N ILE A 333 14.32 -10.78 -8.76
CA ILE A 333 14.78 -10.81 -7.37
C ILE A 333 16.01 -11.70 -7.15
N SER A 334 16.57 -12.29 -8.22
CA SER A 334 17.74 -13.17 -8.08
C SER A 334 19.02 -12.41 -7.76
N MET A 335 19.92 -13.06 -7.02
CA MET A 335 21.26 -12.52 -6.74
C MET A 335 22.12 -12.42 -8.00
N GLU A 336 21.86 -13.26 -9.01
CA GLU A 336 22.55 -13.21 -10.31
C GLU A 336 22.22 -11.91 -11.06
N HIS A 337 20.93 -11.60 -11.20
CA HIS A 337 20.47 -10.36 -11.80
C HIS A 337 20.96 -9.11 -11.03
N ALA A 338 20.87 -9.16 -9.70
CA ALA A 338 21.39 -8.08 -8.86
C ALA A 338 22.88 -7.85 -9.05
N LYS A 339 23.68 -8.92 -9.22
CA LYS A 339 25.13 -8.82 -9.51
C LYS A 339 25.41 -8.19 -10.87
N GLU A 340 24.63 -8.57 -11.91
CA GLU A 340 24.74 -7.94 -13.24
C GLU A 340 24.44 -6.44 -13.17
N LEU A 341 23.37 -6.07 -12.49
CA LEU A 341 22.99 -4.65 -12.30
C LEU A 341 24.04 -3.91 -11.48
N ALA A 342 24.57 -4.51 -10.41
CA ALA A 342 25.61 -3.91 -9.57
C ALA A 342 26.89 -3.63 -10.35
N GLN A 343 27.31 -4.53 -11.24
CA GLN A 343 28.50 -4.34 -12.09
C GLN A 343 28.37 -3.16 -13.05
N SER A 344 27.17 -2.73 -13.37
CA SER A 344 26.90 -1.56 -14.23
C SER A 344 26.94 -0.23 -13.45
N ILE A 345 27.05 -0.25 -12.12
CA ILE A 345 27.12 0.96 -11.28
C ILE A 345 28.57 1.46 -11.20
N ASN A 346 28.76 2.72 -11.59
CA ASN A 346 29.99 3.43 -11.32
C ASN A 346 29.81 4.26 -10.04
N LEU A 347 30.57 3.96 -8.98
CA LEU A 347 30.44 4.65 -7.68
C LEU A 347 30.85 6.13 -7.70
N ASP A 348 31.53 6.58 -8.74
CA ASP A 348 32.02 7.94 -8.88
C ASP A 348 31.24 8.79 -9.88
N GLN A 349 30.31 8.18 -10.64
CA GLN A 349 29.56 8.88 -11.67
C GLN A 349 28.13 8.31 -11.80
N ALA A 350 27.14 9.21 -11.88
CA ALA A 350 25.76 8.84 -12.17
C ALA A 350 25.64 8.22 -13.57
N THR A 351 24.80 7.19 -13.69
CA THR A 351 24.51 6.58 -14.99
C THR A 351 23.77 7.59 -15.88
N PRO A 352 24.27 7.93 -17.07
CA PRO A 352 23.55 8.80 -17.99
C PRO A 352 22.29 8.11 -18.52
N ILE A 353 21.27 8.92 -18.88
CA ILE A 353 20.12 8.41 -19.64
C ILE A 353 20.61 7.98 -21.02
N HIS A 354 20.26 6.77 -21.46
CA HIS A 354 20.48 6.34 -22.83
C HIS A 354 19.45 6.97 -23.76
N GLU A 355 19.83 7.24 -25.02
CA GLU A 355 18.91 7.77 -26.04
C GLU A 355 17.66 6.88 -26.23
N ASP A 356 17.80 5.58 -26.08
CA ASP A 356 16.71 4.61 -26.14
C ASP A 356 15.76 4.68 -24.92
N ASP A 357 16.19 5.28 -23.82
CA ASP A 357 15.41 5.49 -22.59
C ASP A 357 14.86 6.94 -22.53
N ASP A 358 15.18 7.80 -23.52
CA ASP A 358 14.67 9.17 -23.62
C ASP A 358 13.20 9.15 -24.07
N ILE A 359 12.33 9.05 -23.07
CA ILE A 359 10.88 9.01 -23.26
C ILE A 359 10.38 10.45 -23.23
N ASP A 360 9.92 10.93 -24.38
CA ASP A 360 9.36 12.28 -24.54
C ASP A 360 8.05 12.41 -23.76
N GLY A 361 8.14 12.86 -22.49
CA GLY A 361 7.00 13.02 -21.61
C GLY A 361 7.12 14.24 -20.69
N LYS A 362 6.10 15.09 -20.68
CA LYS A 362 5.95 16.12 -19.65
C LYS A 362 5.56 15.43 -18.34
N PHE A 363 6.53 15.21 -17.46
CA PHE A 363 6.34 14.63 -16.15
C PHE A 363 5.72 15.67 -15.19
N ALA A 364 4.41 15.80 -15.19
CA ALA A 364 3.70 16.57 -14.18
C ALA A 364 3.54 15.69 -12.94
N LEU A 365 4.28 15.99 -11.88
CA LEU A 365 4.19 15.26 -10.63
C LEU A 365 3.27 15.99 -9.67
N ASN A 366 2.32 15.27 -9.15
CA ASN A 366 1.46 15.78 -8.10
C ASN A 366 2.02 15.39 -6.72
N GLU A 367 2.16 16.38 -5.84
CA GLU A 367 2.70 16.21 -4.49
C GLU A 367 1.57 15.87 -3.51
N GLY A 368 1.00 14.65 -3.58
CA GLY A 368 -0.04 14.24 -2.64
C GLY A 368 0.29 12.92 -1.95
N ALA A 369 0.03 12.79 -0.66
CA ALA A 369 -0.09 11.50 0.00
C ALA A 369 -1.51 11.00 -0.24
N HIS A 370 -1.67 10.20 -1.31
CA HIS A 370 -2.92 9.51 -1.66
C HIS A 370 -2.77 8.07 -1.20
N THR A 371 -3.82 7.40 -0.73
CA THR A 371 -3.73 6.07 -0.13
C THR A 371 -3.70 6.14 1.40
N SER A 372 -4.12 5.10 2.08
CA SER A 372 -3.97 4.93 3.53
C SER A 372 -3.20 3.65 3.82
N HIS A 373 -2.39 3.67 4.87
CA HIS A 373 -1.74 2.48 5.40
C HIS A 373 -2.03 2.34 6.89
N PHE A 374 -2.06 1.10 7.37
CA PHE A 374 -2.05 0.79 8.80
C PHE A 374 -1.35 -0.53 9.09
N SER A 375 -0.80 -0.64 10.30
CA SER A 375 -0.06 -1.78 10.83
C SER A 375 -0.68 -2.24 12.12
N VAL A 376 -0.85 -3.55 12.29
CA VAL A 376 -1.43 -4.18 13.49
C VAL A 376 -0.59 -5.36 13.93
N LEU A 377 -0.36 -5.47 15.24
CA LEU A 377 0.21 -6.63 15.92
C LEU A 377 -0.69 -6.98 17.10
N ASP A 378 -1.20 -8.21 17.19
CA ASP A 378 -1.96 -8.65 18.34
C ASP A 378 -1.07 -9.36 19.39
N LYS A 379 -1.66 -9.68 20.53
CA LYS A 379 -0.97 -10.36 21.64
C LYS A 379 -0.51 -11.78 21.34
N ASN A 380 -1.05 -12.40 20.28
CA ASN A 380 -0.71 -13.76 19.89
C ASN A 380 0.40 -13.78 18.81
N GLY A 381 0.83 -12.60 18.33
CA GLY A 381 1.82 -12.46 17.26
C GLY A 381 1.24 -12.43 15.84
N ASN A 382 -0.09 -12.48 15.68
CA ASN A 382 -0.70 -12.24 14.39
C ASN A 382 -0.45 -10.80 13.94
N ARG A 383 -0.22 -10.60 12.64
CA ARG A 383 0.17 -9.32 12.05
C ARG A 383 -0.67 -8.99 10.84
N ALA A 384 -0.97 -7.72 10.69
CA ALA A 384 -1.56 -7.20 9.46
C ALA A 384 -0.87 -5.89 9.07
N ALA A 385 -0.36 -5.84 7.83
CA ALA A 385 0.06 -4.62 7.15
C ALA A 385 -0.88 -4.40 5.97
N VAL A 386 -1.62 -3.30 5.98
CA VAL A 386 -2.65 -3.06 4.97
C VAL A 386 -2.46 -1.71 4.32
N THR A 387 -2.45 -1.71 3.00
CA THR A 387 -2.43 -0.49 2.19
C THR A 387 -3.65 -0.48 1.28
N GLN A 388 -4.52 0.51 1.42
CA GLN A 388 -5.79 0.65 0.70
C GLN A 388 -5.92 2.02 0.06
N THR A 389 -6.64 2.12 -1.06
CA THR A 389 -6.64 3.33 -1.89
C THR A 389 -7.90 3.49 -2.71
N ILE A 390 -8.11 4.71 -3.20
CA ILE A 390 -8.95 5.07 -4.35
C ILE A 390 -8.12 5.80 -5.41
N ASN A 391 -6.78 5.61 -5.40
CA ASN A 391 -5.71 6.19 -6.19
C ASN A 391 -5.40 7.66 -5.82
N THR A 392 -6.08 8.64 -6.38
CA THR A 392 -5.80 10.06 -6.11
C THR A 392 -6.74 10.65 -5.05
N TRP A 393 -6.48 11.87 -4.57
CA TRP A 393 -7.38 12.51 -3.60
C TRP A 393 -8.82 12.55 -4.12
N PHE A 394 -9.73 11.92 -3.36
CA PHE A 394 -11.13 11.69 -3.70
C PHE A 394 -11.34 10.92 -5.01
N GLY A 395 -10.39 10.03 -5.36
CA GLY A 395 -10.49 9.14 -6.50
C GLY A 395 -10.80 9.87 -7.80
N SER A 396 -11.89 9.51 -8.45
CA SER A 396 -12.38 10.16 -9.67
C SER A 396 -13.19 11.44 -9.44
N GLY A 397 -13.36 11.89 -8.18
CA GLY A 397 -14.25 13.01 -7.82
C GLY A 397 -15.74 12.68 -7.98
N TYR A 398 -16.07 11.45 -8.37
CA TYR A 398 -17.45 11.00 -8.55
C TYR A 398 -17.91 10.19 -7.33
N MET A 399 -19.01 10.61 -6.73
CA MET A 399 -19.69 9.89 -5.66
C MET A 399 -21.02 9.32 -6.19
N LEU A 400 -21.20 8.02 -6.03
CA LEU A 400 -22.43 7.33 -6.38
C LEU A 400 -23.58 7.80 -5.47
N PRO A 401 -24.70 8.29 -6.04
CA PRO A 401 -25.79 8.86 -5.26
C PRO A 401 -26.43 7.87 -4.27
N SER A 402 -26.65 6.61 -4.67
CA SER A 402 -27.32 5.62 -3.83
C SER A 402 -26.45 5.02 -2.76
N SER A 403 -25.15 4.89 -3.02
CA SER A 403 -24.21 4.22 -2.11
C SER A 403 -23.39 5.16 -1.27
N GLY A 404 -23.25 6.43 -1.66
CA GLY A 404 -22.35 7.38 -1.02
C GLY A 404 -20.87 7.03 -1.15
N MET A 405 -20.52 6.08 -2.00
CA MET A 405 -19.13 5.72 -2.26
C MET A 405 -18.48 6.69 -3.24
N ILE A 406 -17.29 7.14 -2.90
CA ILE A 406 -16.41 7.83 -3.84
C ILE A 406 -15.73 6.77 -4.70
N LEU A 407 -15.83 6.89 -6.02
CA LEU A 407 -15.23 5.95 -6.94
C LEU A 407 -13.73 6.22 -7.09
N ASN A 408 -12.98 5.15 -7.20
CA ASN A 408 -11.55 5.19 -7.52
C ASN A 408 -11.31 5.77 -8.92
N ASN A 409 -10.07 6.13 -9.22
CA ASN A 409 -9.57 6.41 -10.56
C ASN A 409 -8.31 5.58 -10.84
N GLU A 410 -8.40 4.32 -10.44
CA GLU A 410 -7.30 3.37 -10.50
C GLU A 410 -6.95 2.96 -11.93
N MET A 411 -7.86 3.17 -12.90
CA MET A 411 -7.60 2.90 -14.31
C MET A 411 -6.44 3.74 -14.87
N ASP A 412 -6.08 4.89 -14.23
CA ASP A 412 -4.91 5.69 -14.60
C ASP A 412 -3.57 4.99 -14.31
N ASP A 413 -3.57 3.98 -13.45
CA ASP A 413 -2.37 3.18 -13.15
C ASP A 413 -2.03 2.17 -14.26
N PHE A 414 -2.92 1.93 -15.21
CA PHE A 414 -2.58 1.23 -16.45
C PHE A 414 -1.68 2.08 -17.35
N SER A 415 -1.02 1.42 -18.28
CA SER A 415 -0.39 2.05 -19.42
C SER A 415 -1.47 2.44 -20.44
N ALA A 416 -1.98 3.67 -20.39
CA ALA A 416 -2.91 4.15 -21.40
C ALA A 416 -2.27 4.19 -22.81
N LYS A 417 -0.97 4.43 -22.85
CA LYS A 417 -0.08 4.28 -24.00
C LYS A 417 1.30 3.88 -23.48
N PRO A 418 1.96 2.85 -24.03
CA PRO A 418 3.25 2.41 -23.56
C PRO A 418 4.24 3.56 -23.46
N PHE A 419 4.98 3.57 -22.36
CA PHE A 419 5.98 4.58 -21.99
C PHE A 419 5.46 6.03 -21.90
N THR A 420 4.15 6.25 -21.86
CA THR A 420 3.58 7.56 -21.52
C THR A 420 3.36 7.64 -20.03
N PRO A 421 3.86 8.70 -19.34
CA PRO A 421 3.75 8.79 -17.89
C PRO A 421 2.29 8.85 -17.43
N ASN A 422 1.94 8.14 -16.34
CA ASN A 422 0.68 8.27 -15.64
C ASN A 422 0.67 9.52 -14.72
N ARG A 423 -0.35 9.67 -13.86
CA ARG A 423 -0.46 10.79 -12.90
C ARG A 423 0.76 10.93 -11.98
N TYR A 424 1.42 9.82 -11.64
CA TYR A 424 2.60 9.80 -10.77
C TYR A 424 3.93 9.93 -11.53
N GLY A 425 3.88 10.15 -12.84
CA GLY A 425 5.05 10.20 -13.70
C GLY A 425 5.70 8.83 -13.92
N LEU A 426 5.02 7.73 -13.55
CA LEU A 426 5.48 6.39 -13.82
C LEU A 426 5.25 6.03 -15.28
N VAL A 427 6.27 5.46 -15.89
CA VAL A 427 6.19 4.87 -17.22
C VAL A 427 6.04 3.37 -17.13
N HIS A 428 5.29 2.78 -18.05
CA HIS A 428 5.03 1.35 -18.13
C HIS A 428 5.05 0.87 -19.57
N GLY A 429 5.52 -0.35 -19.80
CA GLY A 429 5.44 -1.03 -21.08
C GLY A 429 4.07 -1.65 -21.35
N GLU A 430 4.02 -2.51 -22.38
CA GLU A 430 2.81 -3.24 -22.81
C GLU A 430 2.26 -4.18 -21.72
N GLN A 431 3.10 -4.68 -20.81
CA GLN A 431 2.72 -5.61 -19.75
C GLN A 431 1.62 -5.05 -18.86
N ASN A 432 1.58 -3.72 -18.70
CA ASN A 432 0.56 -3.03 -17.91
C ASN A 432 -0.50 -2.34 -18.79
N SER A 433 -0.68 -2.75 -20.04
CA SER A 433 -1.76 -2.22 -20.91
C SER A 433 -3.14 -2.66 -20.41
N ILE A 434 -4.15 -1.84 -20.71
CA ILE A 434 -5.54 -2.10 -20.34
C ILE A 434 -6.06 -3.34 -21.06
N GLU A 435 -6.62 -4.26 -20.27
CA GLU A 435 -7.37 -5.42 -20.78
C GLU A 435 -8.60 -5.65 -19.90
N PRO A 436 -9.71 -6.18 -20.43
CA PRO A 436 -10.89 -6.54 -19.65
C PRO A 436 -10.56 -7.44 -18.46
N ASN A 437 -11.06 -7.14 -17.27
CA ASN A 437 -10.88 -7.89 -16.02
C ASN A 437 -9.45 -7.91 -15.45
N LYS A 438 -8.48 -7.25 -16.07
CA LYS A 438 -7.09 -7.14 -15.60
C LYS A 438 -6.99 -6.18 -14.43
N ARG A 439 -6.05 -6.43 -13.52
CA ARG A 439 -5.65 -5.52 -12.45
C ARG A 439 -4.53 -4.61 -12.94
N MET A 440 -4.62 -3.33 -12.63
CA MET A 440 -3.57 -2.36 -12.91
C MET A 440 -2.42 -2.50 -11.92
N LEU A 441 -1.19 -2.26 -12.40
CA LEU A 441 0.02 -2.33 -11.59
C LEU A 441 -0.01 -1.28 -10.47
N SER A 442 0.32 -1.69 -9.25
CA SER A 442 0.36 -0.85 -8.05
C SER A 442 1.79 -0.62 -7.55
N SER A 443 1.96 0.39 -6.69
CA SER A 443 3.19 0.61 -5.90
C SER A 443 2.96 0.41 -4.40
N MET A 444 1.77 0.03 -3.95
CA MET A 444 1.46 -0.22 -2.54
C MET A 444 2.24 -1.41 -2.01
N THR A 445 3.00 -1.20 -0.93
CA THR A 445 3.98 -2.18 -0.43
C THR A 445 3.85 -2.38 1.07
N PRO A 446 2.77 -3.02 1.54
CA PRO A 446 2.74 -3.52 2.92
C PRO A 446 3.90 -4.51 3.11
N THR A 447 4.60 -4.41 4.27
CA THR A 447 5.87 -5.11 4.50
C THR A 447 5.99 -5.59 5.93
N PHE A 448 6.58 -6.77 6.11
CA PHE A 448 7.09 -7.28 7.39
C PHE A 448 8.61 -7.42 7.34
N ILE A 449 9.26 -7.14 8.47
CA ILE A 449 10.66 -7.46 8.74
C ILE A 449 10.69 -8.39 9.95
N GLU A 450 11.39 -9.52 9.84
CA GLU A 450 11.62 -10.47 10.93
C GLU A 450 13.12 -10.69 11.09
N SER A 451 13.64 -10.47 12.29
CA SER A 451 15.06 -10.63 12.62
C SER A 451 15.25 -11.11 14.06
N ASP A 452 16.49 -11.37 14.47
CA ASP A 452 16.82 -11.67 15.87
C ASP A 452 16.44 -10.52 16.83
N ARG A 453 16.43 -9.27 16.35
CA ARG A 453 15.97 -8.10 17.09
C ARG A 453 14.47 -8.15 17.37
N GLY A 454 13.67 -8.69 16.46
CA GLY A 454 12.22 -8.74 16.57
C GLY A 454 11.53 -8.54 15.23
N VAL A 455 10.35 -7.93 15.27
CA VAL A 455 9.47 -7.74 14.12
C VAL A 455 9.22 -6.25 13.87
N ALA A 456 9.14 -5.86 12.60
CA ALA A 456 8.54 -4.58 12.19
C ALA A 456 7.47 -4.81 11.14
N ILE A 457 6.35 -4.08 11.28
CA ILE A 457 5.19 -4.07 10.40
C ILE A 457 5.07 -2.65 9.88
N LEU A 458 5.17 -2.44 8.56
CA LEU A 458 5.27 -1.10 8.02
C LEU A 458 4.68 -0.92 6.63
N GLY A 459 4.36 0.33 6.30
CA GLY A 459 3.97 0.79 4.99
C GLY A 459 3.51 2.25 5.02
N THR A 460 3.22 2.80 3.86
CA THR A 460 2.93 4.23 3.70
C THR A 460 2.08 4.47 2.46
N PRO A 461 1.28 5.56 2.41
CA PRO A 461 0.77 6.13 1.16
C PRO A 461 1.85 6.92 0.40
N GLY A 462 1.61 7.22 -0.90
CA GLY A 462 2.48 8.13 -1.63
C GLY A 462 2.70 7.83 -3.12
N GLY A 463 1.83 7.05 -3.76
CA GLY A 463 1.94 6.70 -5.17
C GLY A 463 3.27 6.00 -5.48
N SER A 464 3.99 6.44 -6.51
CA SER A 464 5.29 5.86 -6.91
C SER A 464 6.35 5.88 -5.81
N ARG A 465 6.26 6.83 -4.86
CA ARG A 465 7.23 7.02 -3.77
C ARG A 465 7.06 6.03 -2.61
N ILE A 466 5.96 5.27 -2.56
CA ILE A 466 5.73 4.26 -1.53
C ILE A 466 6.93 3.32 -1.42
N ILE A 467 7.38 2.78 -2.55
CA ILE A 467 8.48 1.82 -2.62
C ILE A 467 9.76 2.35 -1.98
N THR A 468 10.12 3.59 -2.32
CA THR A 468 11.37 4.19 -1.82
C THR A 468 11.27 4.64 -0.36
N MET A 469 10.08 5.03 0.11
CA MET A 469 9.85 5.32 1.53
C MET A 469 9.94 4.05 2.37
N VAL A 470 9.33 2.95 1.93
CA VAL A 470 9.44 1.64 2.61
C VAL A 470 10.90 1.19 2.61
N LEU A 471 11.62 1.29 1.48
CA LEU A 471 13.04 0.98 1.39
C LEU A 471 13.88 1.76 2.41
N LEU A 472 13.69 3.08 2.50
CA LEU A 472 14.47 3.93 3.42
C LEU A 472 14.14 3.60 4.88
N SER A 473 12.89 3.25 5.19
CA SER A 473 12.48 2.78 6.51
C SER A 473 13.09 1.41 6.86
N ILE A 474 13.18 0.50 5.88
CA ILE A 474 13.91 -0.78 6.04
C ILE A 474 15.39 -0.51 6.35
N ILE A 475 16.03 0.39 5.62
CA ILE A 475 17.43 0.78 5.87
C ILE A 475 17.61 1.39 7.26
N ASP A 476 16.67 2.22 7.71
CA ASP A 476 16.68 2.80 9.06
C ASP A 476 16.59 1.71 10.14
N TYR A 477 15.71 0.71 9.97
CA TYR A 477 15.64 -0.44 10.86
C TYR A 477 17.00 -1.14 11.03
N PHE A 478 17.72 -1.38 9.93
CA PHE A 478 19.05 -2.01 9.97
C PHE A 478 20.14 -1.10 10.53
N ASN A 479 19.94 0.22 10.56
CA ASN A 479 20.79 1.17 11.29
C ASN A 479 20.45 1.26 12.80
N GLY A 480 19.55 0.42 13.31
CA GLY A 480 19.13 0.38 14.71
C GLY A 480 17.91 1.25 15.02
N GLY A 481 17.22 1.76 13.99
CA GLY A 481 16.02 2.58 14.14
C GLY A 481 14.87 1.86 14.86
N ASP A 482 14.10 2.61 15.66
CA ASP A 482 12.86 2.23 16.30
C ASP A 482 11.64 2.64 15.46
N ALA A 483 10.42 2.38 15.94
CA ALA A 483 9.21 2.74 15.20
C ALA A 483 9.13 4.24 14.90
N GLN A 484 9.57 5.09 15.83
CA GLN A 484 9.55 6.55 15.69
C GLN A 484 10.56 7.02 14.63
N SER A 485 11.80 6.53 14.65
CA SER A 485 12.82 6.90 13.66
C SER A 485 12.44 6.43 12.27
N MET A 486 11.91 5.20 12.14
CA MET A 486 11.44 4.63 10.87
C MET A 486 10.36 5.48 10.22
N THR A 487 9.41 6.03 10.99
CA THR A 487 8.36 6.92 10.46
C THR A 487 8.89 8.33 10.14
N ALA A 488 9.84 8.85 10.92
CA ALA A 488 10.37 10.19 10.80
C ALA A 488 11.54 10.33 9.81
N SER A 489 12.11 9.22 9.32
CA SER A 489 13.25 9.18 8.40
C SER A 489 13.09 10.18 7.26
N LYS A 490 14.19 10.90 6.95
CA LYS A 490 14.23 11.82 5.83
C LYS A 490 14.19 11.06 4.50
N ARG A 491 13.50 11.62 3.52
CA ARG A 491 13.13 10.92 2.31
C ARG A 491 13.77 11.51 1.07
N PHE A 492 14.22 10.61 0.21
CA PHE A 492 14.57 10.90 -1.17
C PHE A 492 14.07 9.79 -2.10
N HIS A 493 13.91 10.11 -3.36
CA HIS A 493 13.27 9.27 -4.34
C HIS A 493 13.86 9.43 -5.72
N HIS A 494 14.07 8.33 -6.41
CA HIS A 494 14.34 8.25 -7.84
C HIS A 494 13.51 7.13 -8.44
N GLN A 495 12.92 7.33 -9.62
CA GLN A 495 12.00 6.36 -10.23
C GLN A 495 12.34 6.04 -11.70
N PHE A 496 13.66 6.04 -12.06
CA PHE A 496 14.17 5.89 -13.41
C PHE A 496 13.90 7.16 -14.23
N LEU A 497 12.67 7.49 -14.53
CA LEU A 497 12.24 8.70 -15.24
C LEU A 497 11.18 9.48 -14.44
N PRO A 498 11.27 10.82 -14.44
CA PRO A 498 12.38 11.63 -14.96
C PRO A 498 13.65 11.43 -14.15
N ASP A 499 14.83 11.64 -14.79
CA ASP A 499 16.14 11.48 -14.15
C ASP A 499 16.46 12.61 -13.18
N VAL A 500 15.87 12.50 -12.00
CA VAL A 500 16.02 13.48 -10.93
C VAL A 500 15.87 12.81 -9.56
N ILE A 501 16.77 13.11 -8.64
CA ILE A 501 16.60 12.77 -7.22
C ILE A 501 15.70 13.82 -6.58
N ARG A 502 14.49 13.43 -6.19
CA ARG A 502 13.59 14.26 -5.39
C ARG A 502 13.84 13.99 -3.93
N HIS A 503 14.02 15.03 -3.15
CA HIS A 503 14.36 14.89 -1.74
C HIS A 503 13.62 15.91 -0.88
N GLU A 504 13.28 15.52 0.36
CA GLU A 504 12.78 16.44 1.36
C GLU A 504 13.89 17.43 1.77
N LYS A 505 13.48 18.57 2.31
CA LYS A 505 14.40 19.48 2.96
C LYS A 505 15.17 18.71 4.05
N ASP A 506 16.46 18.92 4.14
CA ASP A 506 17.36 18.27 5.10
C ASP A 506 17.50 16.73 4.96
N ALA A 507 17.07 16.15 3.83
CA ALA A 507 17.36 14.74 3.53
C ALA A 507 18.87 14.51 3.27
N PHE A 508 19.54 15.52 2.81
CA PHE A 508 20.98 15.54 2.57
C PHE A 508 21.62 16.78 3.19
N THR A 509 22.82 16.63 3.74
CA THR A 509 23.69 17.76 4.09
C THR A 509 24.15 18.47 2.81
N ASN A 510 24.66 19.71 2.93
CA ASN A 510 25.16 20.44 1.77
C ASN A 510 26.33 19.69 1.09
N ASP A 511 27.22 19.09 1.85
CA ASP A 511 28.35 18.33 1.32
C ASP A 511 27.88 17.10 0.52
N VAL A 512 26.83 16.39 1.00
CA VAL A 512 26.24 15.28 0.27
C VAL A 512 25.56 15.75 -1.02
N LYS A 513 24.85 16.89 -1.00
CA LYS A 513 24.25 17.48 -2.20
C LYS A 513 25.31 17.83 -3.24
N GLU A 514 26.39 18.47 -2.82
CA GLU A 514 27.50 18.84 -3.70
C GLU A 514 28.16 17.59 -4.32
N ASP A 515 28.47 16.57 -3.52
CA ASP A 515 29.01 15.31 -4.01
C ASP A 515 28.11 14.61 -5.02
N LEU A 516 26.79 14.56 -4.78
CA LEU A 516 25.82 13.98 -5.71
C LEU A 516 25.77 14.77 -7.03
N GLN A 517 25.85 16.11 -6.96
CA GLN A 517 25.91 16.96 -8.17
C GLN A 517 27.22 16.79 -8.94
N ILE A 518 28.35 16.66 -8.26
CA ILE A 518 29.67 16.38 -8.88
C ILE A 518 29.62 15.02 -9.61
N LYS A 519 28.94 14.03 -9.05
CA LYS A 519 28.72 12.73 -9.70
C LYS A 519 27.78 12.81 -10.91
N GLY A 520 27.09 13.92 -11.12
CA GLY A 520 26.18 14.16 -12.25
C GLY A 520 24.70 13.94 -11.95
N HIS A 521 24.28 13.78 -10.69
CA HIS A 521 22.87 13.72 -10.35
C HIS A 521 22.19 15.07 -10.39
N ASN A 522 20.97 15.09 -10.92
CA ASN A 522 20.04 16.22 -10.79
C ASN A 522 19.29 16.12 -9.45
N LEU A 523 19.27 17.19 -8.67
CA LEU A 523 18.58 17.24 -7.38
C LEU A 523 17.40 18.21 -7.45
N GLN A 524 16.27 17.80 -6.89
CA GLN A 524 15.08 18.63 -6.72
C GLN A 524 14.56 18.52 -5.29
N GLU A 525 14.65 19.63 -4.53
CA GLU A 525 14.00 19.71 -3.23
C GLU A 525 12.48 19.82 -3.41
N ILE A 526 11.74 19.00 -2.65
CA ILE A 526 10.27 18.97 -2.65
C ILE A 526 9.75 19.07 -1.22
N SER A 527 8.45 19.38 -1.08
CA SER A 527 7.78 19.34 0.22
C SER A 527 7.77 17.93 0.83
N ASN A 528 7.59 17.87 2.14
CA ASN A 528 7.47 16.62 2.88
C ASN A 528 6.30 15.79 2.34
N TYR A 529 6.47 14.47 2.27
CA TYR A 529 5.49 13.56 1.67
C TYR A 529 5.39 12.22 2.41
N GLY A 530 4.29 11.50 2.20
CA GLY A 530 3.99 10.22 2.82
C GLY A 530 3.27 10.36 4.16
N ASN A 531 2.92 9.22 4.74
CA ASN A 531 2.26 9.06 6.03
C ASN A 531 2.50 7.62 6.53
N MET A 532 3.76 7.32 6.88
CA MET A 532 4.19 5.98 7.27
C MET A 532 3.56 5.57 8.59
N GLN A 533 3.18 4.30 8.69
CA GLN A 533 2.66 3.70 9.91
C GLN A 533 3.50 2.47 10.24
N VAL A 534 4.08 2.44 11.42
CA VAL A 534 5.00 1.39 11.84
C VAL A 534 4.59 0.84 13.20
N VAL A 535 4.60 -0.48 13.31
CA VAL A 535 4.55 -1.21 14.60
C VAL A 535 5.80 -2.07 14.68
N THR A 536 6.53 -1.98 15.79
CA THR A 536 7.68 -2.85 16.08
C THR A 536 7.44 -3.65 17.35
N PHE A 537 8.03 -4.84 17.40
CA PHE A 537 8.16 -5.65 18.61
C PHE A 537 9.62 -6.04 18.79
N ASP A 538 10.17 -5.78 19.96
CA ASP A 538 11.56 -6.07 20.30
C ASP A 538 11.65 -7.34 21.14
N ASN A 539 12.37 -8.36 20.65
CA ASN A 539 12.52 -9.65 21.31
C ASN A 539 13.30 -9.58 22.64
N ALA A 540 14.20 -8.60 22.79
CA ALA A 540 15.04 -8.50 23.99
C ALA A 540 14.30 -7.83 25.15
N THR A 541 13.43 -6.88 24.87
CA THR A 541 12.67 -6.12 25.88
C THR A 541 11.24 -6.63 26.05
N GLY A 542 10.68 -7.32 25.06
CA GLY A 542 9.26 -7.69 25.00
C GLY A 542 8.32 -6.48 24.79
N GLU A 543 8.88 -5.34 24.35
CA GLU A 543 8.12 -4.12 24.16
C GLU A 543 7.59 -3.99 22.71
N THR A 544 6.35 -3.51 22.61
CA THR A 544 5.72 -3.11 21.35
C THR A 544 5.67 -1.60 21.27
N GLU A 545 6.16 -1.06 20.16
CA GLU A 545 6.04 0.36 19.81
C GLU A 545 5.13 0.55 18.61
N SER A 546 4.34 1.63 18.61
CA SER A 546 3.49 2.03 17.49
C SER A 546 3.77 3.49 17.17
N SER A 547 4.08 3.79 15.92
CA SER A 547 4.36 5.15 15.48
C SER A 547 3.64 5.50 14.18
N SER A 548 3.06 6.70 14.16
CA SER A 548 2.50 7.35 12.98
C SER A 548 3.43 8.47 12.53
N ASP A 549 3.53 8.65 11.22
CA ASP A 549 4.36 9.66 10.58
C ASP A 549 4.06 11.08 11.08
N PRO A 550 5.04 11.84 11.54
CA PRO A 550 4.82 13.21 11.98
C PRO A 550 4.31 14.14 10.86
N ARG A 551 4.49 13.76 9.58
CA ARG A 551 3.96 14.50 8.41
C ARG A 551 2.45 14.32 8.21
N GLY A 552 1.90 13.25 8.79
CA GLY A 552 0.49 12.87 8.69
C GLY A 552 -0.32 13.13 9.96
N LEU A 553 0.28 13.63 11.02
CA LEU A 553 -0.40 13.87 12.29
C LEU A 553 -1.63 14.77 12.12
N ILE A 554 -2.72 14.35 12.73
CA ILE A 554 -3.98 15.08 12.78
C ILE A 554 -4.10 15.71 14.16
N GLU A 555 -3.95 17.02 14.22
CA GLU A 555 -4.06 17.78 15.48
C GLU A 555 -5.50 17.79 16.01
N GLY A 556 -5.65 17.84 17.33
CA GLY A 556 -6.93 18.01 18.00
C GLY A 556 -7.67 16.69 18.32
N PHE A 557 -7.04 15.53 18.07
CA PHE A 557 -7.56 14.25 18.51
C PHE A 557 -6.69 13.72 19.66
N GLU A 558 -7.17 13.79 20.88
CA GLU A 558 -6.59 13.09 22.02
C GLU A 558 -7.17 11.67 22.05
N ILE A 559 -6.31 10.67 22.09
CA ILE A 559 -6.69 9.27 22.26
C ILE A 559 -6.33 8.90 23.68
N ASP A 560 -7.35 8.79 24.56
CA ASP A 560 -7.17 8.16 25.87
C ASP A 560 -7.07 6.65 25.65
N PHE A 561 -5.88 6.10 25.79
CA PHE A 561 -5.66 4.66 25.88
C PHE A 561 -5.92 4.24 27.33
N TYR A 562 -6.96 3.44 27.57
CA TYR A 562 -7.25 2.81 28.86
C TYR A 562 -6.49 1.51 29.03
#